data_cb4c29ee885a0960c00585297d8ef1f2
#
_entry.id   cb4c29ee885a0960c00585297d8ef1f2
#
_cell.length_a   1.000
_cell.length_b   1.000
_cell.length_c   1.000
_cell.angle_alpha   90.00
_cell.angle_beta   90.00
_cell.angle_gamma   90.00
#
_symmetry.space_group_name_H-M   'P 1'
#
loop_
_entity.id
_entity.type
_entity.pdbx_description
1 polymer ?
#
loop_
_entity_poly.entity_id
_entity_poly.type
_entity_poly.pdbx_seq_one_letter_code
_entity_poly.pdbx_strand_id
1 'polypeptide(L)'
;MLNGIYQMFQHWGEQTVWIYSDPHFGDKDLDNGICGRPSTEEQIASINACAGRKDTLIILGDIGDIEAVRKLRAGRKVLIMGNHDSGRTNYERKFVSEVFETKEIAVEEMTKRYPGWSGRTYLGKAGWIAYADNNLFDEIYEGALIVGEKLILSHEPVDIPWAFNIHGHDHAGAKRANHLNVCSDVIGYKPVNFNQFLKSGAMSKIQTIHRETIDKATERKKKRGGKKLGK
;
A
#
# COMPACT_ATOMS: atom_id res chain seq x y z
N MET A 1 -12.10 -4.04 -14.52
CA MET A 1 -10.81 -3.57 -15.06
C MET A 1 -10.61 -2.13 -14.62
N LEU A 2 -9.47 -1.79 -14.05
CA LEU A 2 -9.10 -0.42 -13.74
C LEU A 2 -8.63 0.26 -15.04
N ASN A 3 -9.56 0.73 -15.85
CA ASN A 3 -9.22 1.47 -17.06
C ASN A 3 -8.50 2.77 -16.67
N GLY A 4 -7.32 3.00 -17.21
CA GLY A 4 -6.51 4.20 -16.97
C GLY A 4 -5.41 4.04 -15.92
N ILE A 5 -5.19 2.85 -15.37
CA ILE A 5 -3.99 2.55 -14.57
C ILE A 5 -2.81 2.36 -15.50
N TYR A 6 -1.66 2.96 -15.15
CA TYR A 6 -0.41 2.72 -15.85
C TYR A 6 -0.09 1.22 -15.89
N GLN A 7 0.52 0.75 -16.99
CA GLN A 7 0.78 -0.68 -17.20
C GLN A 7 1.49 -1.38 -16.03
N MET A 8 2.40 -0.68 -15.36
CA MET A 8 3.11 -1.21 -14.20
C MET A 8 2.21 -1.56 -13.00
N PHE A 9 0.99 -1.03 -12.95
CA PHE A 9 0.02 -1.29 -11.87
C PHE A 9 -1.14 -2.19 -12.30
N GLN A 10 -1.17 -2.67 -13.54
CA GLN A 10 -2.29 -3.47 -14.06
C GLN A 10 -2.54 -4.74 -13.26
N HIS A 11 -1.47 -5.37 -12.77
CA HIS A 11 -1.57 -6.57 -11.94
C HIS A 11 -2.30 -6.35 -10.60
N TRP A 12 -2.41 -5.11 -10.13
CA TRP A 12 -3.21 -4.81 -8.93
C TRP A 12 -4.71 -5.03 -9.17
N GLY A 13 -5.16 -4.95 -10.42
CA GLY A 13 -6.57 -5.10 -10.78
C GLY A 13 -7.02 -6.54 -11.06
N GLU A 14 -6.09 -7.49 -11.16
CA GLU A 14 -6.39 -8.89 -11.47
C GLU A 14 -6.83 -9.70 -10.24
N GLN A 15 -6.51 -9.21 -9.05
CA GLN A 15 -6.77 -9.84 -7.76
C GLN A 15 -7.52 -8.88 -6.83
N THR A 16 -7.90 -9.35 -5.64
CA THR A 16 -8.43 -8.43 -4.64
C THR A 16 -7.30 -7.57 -4.10
N VAL A 17 -7.51 -6.27 -4.11
CA VAL A 17 -6.57 -5.29 -3.57
C VAL A 17 -7.14 -4.69 -2.29
N TRP A 18 -6.33 -4.70 -1.25
CA TRP A 18 -6.63 -4.15 0.05
C TRP A 18 -5.72 -2.96 0.34
N ILE A 19 -6.25 -1.91 0.93
CA ILE A 19 -5.47 -0.73 1.32
C ILE A 19 -5.57 -0.54 2.84
N TYR A 20 -4.44 -0.19 3.44
CA TYR A 20 -4.27 0.06 4.87
C TYR A 20 -3.22 1.15 5.07
N SER A 21 -3.20 1.82 6.19
CA SER A 21 -2.17 2.80 6.51
C SER A 21 -1.94 2.90 8.01
N ASP A 22 -0.79 3.43 8.38
CA ASP A 22 -0.42 3.78 9.75
C ASP A 22 -0.57 2.61 10.75
N PRO A 23 -0.06 1.40 10.41
CA PRO A 23 -0.09 0.31 11.37
C PRO A 23 0.71 0.62 12.63
N HIS A 24 1.83 1.36 12.52
CA HIS A 24 2.72 1.67 13.64
C HIS A 24 2.94 0.44 14.54
N PHE A 25 3.27 -0.70 13.91
CA PHE A 25 3.47 -1.95 14.64
C PHE A 25 4.52 -1.77 15.73
N GLY A 26 4.15 -2.15 16.96
CA GLY A 26 5.06 -2.07 18.12
C GLY A 26 5.34 -0.67 18.66
N ASP A 27 4.62 0.34 18.21
CA ASP A 27 4.73 1.71 18.71
C ASP A 27 3.98 1.85 20.05
N LYS A 28 4.74 1.79 21.13
CA LYS A 28 4.19 1.84 22.49
C LYS A 28 3.54 3.17 22.84
N ASP A 29 3.99 4.26 22.23
CA ASP A 29 3.42 5.58 22.51
C ASP A 29 2.02 5.70 21.93
N LEU A 30 1.82 5.20 20.71
CA LEU A 30 0.49 5.12 20.10
C LEU A 30 -0.38 4.04 20.76
N ASP A 31 0.17 2.87 21.03
CA ASP A 31 -0.56 1.77 21.68
C ASP A 31 -1.11 2.16 23.06
N ASN A 32 -0.38 3.01 23.80
CA ASN A 32 -0.82 3.54 25.09
C ASN A 32 -1.60 4.86 24.98
N GLY A 33 -1.36 5.65 23.95
CA GLY A 33 -1.95 6.99 23.76
C GLY A 33 -3.36 6.96 23.16
N ILE A 34 -3.64 5.99 22.29
CA ILE A 34 -4.94 5.86 21.61
C ILE A 34 -5.79 4.80 22.32
N CYS A 35 -6.84 5.25 23.00
CA CYS A 35 -7.73 4.35 23.73
C CYS A 35 -8.36 3.30 22.81
N GLY A 36 -8.20 2.01 23.16
CA GLY A 36 -8.75 0.89 22.40
C GLY A 36 -7.99 0.54 21.13
N ARG A 37 -6.77 1.05 20.93
CA ARG A 37 -5.90 0.61 19.86
C ARG A 37 -5.53 -0.86 20.08
N PRO A 38 -5.74 -1.74 19.08
CA PRO A 38 -5.39 -3.14 19.20
C PRO A 38 -3.86 -3.34 19.18
N SER A 39 -3.42 -4.40 19.82
CA SER A 39 -2.02 -4.83 19.75
C SER A 39 -1.57 -5.12 18.31
N THR A 40 -0.26 -5.13 18.09
CA THR A 40 0.34 -5.51 16.79
C THR A 40 -0.20 -6.87 16.30
N GLU A 41 -0.31 -7.86 17.18
CA GLU A 41 -0.81 -9.19 16.82
C GLU A 41 -2.28 -9.17 16.39
N GLU A 42 -3.11 -8.40 17.06
CA GLU A 42 -4.53 -8.24 16.71
C GLU A 42 -4.69 -7.49 15.38
N GLN A 43 -3.89 -6.45 15.13
CA GLN A 43 -3.86 -5.76 13.84
C GLN A 43 -3.44 -6.70 12.70
N ILE A 44 -2.36 -7.50 12.90
CA ILE A 44 -1.92 -8.52 11.94
C ILE A 44 -3.04 -9.54 11.68
N ALA A 45 -3.72 -9.99 12.72
CA ALA A 45 -4.84 -10.94 12.58
C ALA A 45 -5.98 -10.34 11.76
N SER A 46 -6.35 -9.06 12.01
CA SER A 46 -7.36 -8.33 11.25
C SER A 46 -6.99 -8.17 9.77
N ILE A 47 -5.74 -7.78 9.49
CA ILE A 47 -5.24 -7.65 8.11
C ILE A 47 -5.26 -9.01 7.41
N ASN A 48 -4.79 -10.06 8.06
CA ASN A 48 -4.73 -11.42 7.52
C ASN A 48 -6.11 -12.08 7.34
N ALA A 49 -7.12 -11.62 8.04
CA ALA A 49 -8.51 -12.04 7.82
C ALA A 49 -9.08 -11.47 6.52
N CYS A 50 -8.55 -10.33 6.04
CA CYS A 50 -8.97 -9.69 4.80
C CYS A 50 -8.08 -10.09 3.62
N ALA A 51 -6.75 -9.93 3.77
CA ALA A 51 -5.77 -10.09 2.70
C ALA A 51 -5.04 -11.44 2.79
N GLY A 52 -5.34 -12.34 1.89
CA GLY A 52 -4.74 -13.68 1.82
C GLY A 52 -3.62 -13.80 0.77
N ARG A 53 -3.10 -15.02 0.59
CA ARG A 53 -1.95 -15.32 -0.31
C ARG A 53 -2.17 -14.96 -1.78
N LYS A 54 -3.41 -14.78 -2.22
CA LYS A 54 -3.74 -14.41 -3.60
C LYS A 54 -4.00 -12.92 -3.76
N ASP A 55 -4.01 -12.17 -2.66
CA ASP A 55 -4.38 -10.76 -2.66
C ASP A 55 -3.15 -9.85 -2.65
N THR A 56 -3.37 -8.61 -3.07
CA THR A 56 -2.41 -7.52 -2.92
C THR A 56 -2.80 -6.67 -1.72
N LEU A 57 -1.84 -6.35 -0.87
CA LEU A 57 -1.98 -5.40 0.23
C LEU A 57 -1.10 -4.18 -0.06
N ILE A 58 -1.71 -3.02 -0.12
CA ILE A 58 -1.02 -1.74 -0.24
C ILE A 58 -1.04 -1.07 1.13
N ILE A 59 0.12 -0.75 1.67
CA ILE A 59 0.24 0.01 2.91
C ILE A 59 0.75 1.41 2.58
N LEU A 60 0.02 2.41 3.07
CA LEU A 60 0.33 3.83 2.82
C LEU A 60 1.15 4.41 3.97
N GLY A 61 2.27 3.76 4.30
CA GLY A 61 3.29 4.26 5.19
C GLY A 61 3.09 4.00 6.67
N ASP A 62 4.07 4.46 7.41
CA ASP A 62 4.19 4.42 8.88
C ASP A 62 4.05 3.00 9.45
N ILE A 63 4.98 2.13 9.00
CA ILE A 63 4.97 0.69 9.29
C ILE A 63 5.23 0.40 10.76
N GLY A 64 6.21 1.09 11.39
CA GLY A 64 6.71 0.73 12.70
C GLY A 64 7.63 -0.51 12.64
N ASP A 65 7.36 -1.55 13.45
CA ASP A 65 8.17 -2.76 13.47
C ASP A 65 8.08 -3.55 12.16
N ILE A 66 9.18 -3.57 11.42
CA ILE A 66 9.27 -4.27 10.13
C ILE A 66 9.12 -5.79 10.26
N GLU A 67 9.47 -6.38 11.41
CA GLU A 67 9.33 -7.82 11.62
C GLU A 67 7.85 -8.25 11.63
N ALA A 68 6.94 -7.35 12.01
CA ALA A 68 5.50 -7.59 11.91
C ALA A 68 5.03 -7.81 10.47
N VAL A 69 5.65 -7.14 9.48
CA VAL A 69 5.33 -7.28 8.06
C VAL A 69 5.54 -8.71 7.56
N ARG A 70 6.52 -9.44 8.10
CA ARG A 70 6.79 -10.84 7.75
C ARG A 70 5.61 -11.76 8.06
N LYS A 71 4.80 -11.40 9.06
CA LYS A 71 3.62 -12.16 9.50
C LYS A 71 2.39 -11.90 8.62
N LEU A 72 2.42 -10.89 7.73
CA LEU A 72 1.33 -10.57 6.82
C LEU A 72 1.26 -11.60 5.69
N ARG A 73 0.05 -12.14 5.43
CA ARG A 73 -0.20 -13.27 4.51
C ARG A 73 -0.41 -12.85 3.06
N ALA A 74 -0.62 -11.57 2.78
CA ALA A 74 -0.82 -11.09 1.42
C ALA A 74 0.30 -11.58 0.50
N GLY A 75 -0.05 -12.11 -0.67
CA GLY A 75 0.93 -12.68 -1.61
C GLY A 75 1.79 -11.62 -2.27
N ARG A 76 1.24 -10.42 -2.45
CA ARG A 76 1.95 -9.23 -2.90
C ARG A 76 1.75 -8.10 -1.91
N LYS A 77 2.83 -7.43 -1.55
CA LYS A 77 2.82 -6.30 -0.64
C LYS A 77 3.46 -5.08 -1.29
N VAL A 78 2.77 -3.95 -1.23
CA VAL A 78 3.21 -2.67 -1.80
C VAL A 78 3.28 -1.65 -0.68
N LEU A 79 4.37 -0.91 -0.59
CA LEU A 79 4.56 0.18 0.37
C LEU A 79 4.63 1.52 -0.35
N ILE A 80 3.84 2.46 0.07
CA ILE A 80 4.07 3.89 -0.16
C ILE A 80 4.57 4.44 1.17
N MET A 81 5.84 4.88 1.21
CA MET A 81 6.50 5.24 2.46
C MET A 81 5.86 6.47 3.12
N GLY A 82 5.76 6.42 4.43
CA GLY A 82 5.33 7.52 5.28
C GLY A 82 6.51 8.29 5.89
N ASN A 83 6.19 9.28 6.70
CA ASN A 83 7.20 10.15 7.31
C ASN A 83 7.97 9.47 8.46
N HIS A 84 7.45 8.40 9.05
CA HIS A 84 8.16 7.57 10.04
C HIS A 84 8.94 6.42 9.41
N ASP A 85 8.77 6.16 8.12
CA ASP A 85 9.53 5.11 7.43
C ASP A 85 10.89 5.65 6.99
N SER A 86 11.96 4.85 7.17
CA SER A 86 13.31 5.26 6.82
C SER A 86 14.08 4.16 6.12
N GLY A 87 14.76 4.53 5.03
CA GLY A 87 15.65 3.64 4.30
C GLY A 87 14.90 2.56 3.51
N ARG A 88 14.47 2.90 2.29
CA ARG A 88 13.77 2.01 1.35
C ARG A 88 14.31 0.58 1.33
N THR A 89 15.64 0.40 1.32
CA THR A 89 16.29 -0.91 1.26
C THR A 89 16.00 -1.82 2.46
N ASN A 90 15.55 -1.25 3.58
CA ASN A 90 15.16 -2.01 4.76
C ASN A 90 13.85 -2.77 4.57
N TYR A 91 12.99 -2.26 3.69
CA TYR A 91 11.64 -2.79 3.42
C TYR A 91 11.58 -3.71 2.21
N GLU A 92 12.66 -3.82 1.43
CA GLU A 92 12.67 -4.62 0.21
C GLU A 92 12.60 -6.12 0.47
N ARG A 93 11.78 -6.80 -0.32
CA ARG A 93 11.75 -8.25 -0.36
C ARG A 93 13.08 -8.79 -0.89
N LYS A 94 13.71 -9.66 -0.12
CA LYS A 94 14.99 -10.26 -0.46
C LYS A 94 14.96 -11.76 -0.23
N PHE A 95 15.57 -12.50 -1.15
CA PHE A 95 15.93 -13.88 -0.93
C PHE A 95 17.30 -13.93 -0.28
N VAL A 96 17.38 -14.58 0.86
CA VAL A 96 18.62 -14.76 1.62
C VAL A 96 19.02 -16.21 1.52
N SER A 97 20.31 -16.46 1.27
CA SER A 97 20.91 -17.79 1.38
C SER A 97 22.03 -17.75 2.40
N GLU A 98 22.01 -18.66 3.35
CA GLU A 98 23.05 -18.79 4.37
C GLU A 98 23.60 -20.21 4.39
N VAL A 99 24.88 -20.34 4.77
CA VAL A 99 25.59 -21.62 4.86
C VAL A 99 25.83 -21.93 6.32
N PHE A 100 25.49 -23.15 6.72
CA PHE A 100 25.60 -23.63 8.08
C PHE A 100 26.42 -24.93 8.11
N GLU A 101 27.06 -25.22 9.26
CA GLU A 101 27.85 -26.44 9.43
C GLU A 101 26.98 -27.69 9.43
N THR A 102 25.80 -27.64 10.04
CA THR A 102 24.85 -28.74 10.12
C THR A 102 23.45 -28.33 9.71
N LYS A 103 22.62 -29.32 9.36
CA LYS A 103 21.21 -29.14 9.03
C LYS A 103 20.42 -28.63 10.23
N GLU A 104 20.71 -29.14 11.39
CA GLU A 104 20.05 -28.81 12.67
C GLU A 104 20.25 -27.34 12.99
N ILE A 105 21.50 -26.84 12.90
CA ILE A 105 21.83 -25.42 13.09
C ILE A 105 21.10 -24.57 12.05
N ALA A 106 21.10 -25.00 10.79
CA ALA A 106 20.39 -24.28 9.73
C ALA A 106 18.88 -24.15 10.04
N VAL A 107 18.25 -25.24 10.48
CA VAL A 107 16.83 -25.25 10.82
C VAL A 107 16.52 -24.36 12.02
N GLU A 108 17.31 -24.44 13.07
CA GLU A 108 17.13 -23.65 14.28
C GLU A 108 17.26 -22.15 14.00
N GLU A 109 18.39 -21.74 13.40
CA GLU A 109 18.68 -20.32 13.14
C GLU A 109 17.71 -19.71 12.12
N MET A 110 17.40 -20.43 11.04
CA MET A 110 16.47 -19.93 10.02
C MET A 110 15.04 -19.84 10.55
N THR A 111 14.59 -20.78 11.35
CA THR A 111 13.25 -20.73 11.96
C THR A 111 13.13 -19.55 12.93
N LYS A 112 14.20 -19.27 13.68
CA LYS A 112 14.26 -18.13 14.59
C LYS A 112 14.23 -16.79 13.88
N ARG A 113 14.99 -16.65 12.77
CA ARG A 113 15.12 -15.39 12.03
C ARG A 113 13.95 -15.13 11.07
N TYR A 114 13.35 -16.19 10.52
CA TYR A 114 12.31 -16.10 9.49
C TYR A 114 11.05 -16.86 9.94
N PRO A 115 10.14 -16.21 10.67
CA PRO A 115 8.90 -16.84 11.10
C PRO A 115 8.09 -17.40 9.92
N GLY A 116 7.73 -18.68 10.00
CA GLY A 116 7.04 -19.39 8.92
C GLY A 116 7.94 -19.89 7.79
N TRP A 117 9.23 -19.91 8.00
CA TRP A 117 10.19 -20.51 7.06
C TRP A 117 9.84 -21.97 6.72
N SER A 118 9.97 -22.34 5.45
CA SER A 118 9.53 -23.62 4.92
C SER A 118 10.43 -24.82 5.27
N GLY A 119 11.57 -24.61 5.95
CA GLY A 119 12.52 -25.67 6.29
C GLY A 119 13.37 -26.18 5.12
N ARG A 120 13.39 -25.46 3.98
CA ARG A 120 14.16 -25.89 2.81
C ARG A 120 15.66 -25.70 3.00
N THR A 121 16.37 -26.83 3.12
CA THR A 121 17.83 -26.87 3.18
C THR A 121 18.35 -27.91 2.18
N TYR A 122 19.57 -27.73 1.69
CA TYR A 122 20.30 -28.75 0.95
C TYR A 122 21.80 -28.72 1.28
N LEU A 123 22.46 -29.85 1.11
CA LEU A 123 23.89 -29.97 1.34
C LEU A 123 24.64 -29.47 0.11
N GLY A 124 25.38 -28.37 0.24
CA GLY A 124 26.29 -27.83 -0.76
C GLY A 124 27.74 -28.20 -0.46
N LYS A 125 28.67 -27.72 -1.29
CA LYS A 125 30.11 -27.95 -1.11
C LYS A 125 30.67 -27.29 0.16
N ALA A 126 30.10 -26.17 0.58
CA ALA A 126 30.56 -25.38 1.72
C ALA A 126 29.79 -25.68 3.02
N GLY A 127 28.79 -26.57 3.00
CA GLY A 127 27.96 -26.89 4.16
C GLY A 127 26.48 -26.94 3.78
N TRP A 128 25.62 -26.89 4.79
CA TRP A 128 24.17 -26.87 4.61
C TRP A 128 23.71 -25.48 4.22
N ILE A 129 23.11 -25.36 3.04
CA ILE A 129 22.56 -24.11 2.52
C ILE A 129 21.09 -24.03 2.83
N ALA A 130 20.66 -22.93 3.44
CA ALA A 130 19.25 -22.63 3.70
C ALA A 130 18.86 -21.38 2.94
N TYR A 131 17.64 -21.36 2.38
CA TYR A 131 17.06 -20.21 1.68
C TYR A 131 15.87 -19.71 2.44
N ALA A 132 15.82 -18.41 2.67
CA ALA A 132 14.65 -17.73 3.17
C ALA A 132 14.27 -16.55 2.28
N ASP A 133 12.97 -16.31 2.21
CA ASP A 133 12.39 -15.09 1.72
C ASP A 133 12.05 -14.23 2.94
N ASN A 134 12.55 -13.00 3.00
CA ASN A 134 12.24 -12.12 4.12
C ASN A 134 10.80 -11.63 4.13
N ASN A 135 10.00 -11.98 3.09
CA ASN A 135 8.57 -11.72 2.97
C ASN A 135 8.16 -10.27 3.26
N LEU A 136 8.99 -9.30 2.93
CA LEU A 136 8.72 -7.87 3.05
C LEU A 136 7.98 -7.35 1.80
N PHE A 137 8.24 -6.13 1.34
CA PHE A 137 7.51 -5.51 0.25
C PHE A 137 8.08 -5.85 -1.12
N ASP A 138 7.20 -6.16 -2.06
CA ASP A 138 7.51 -6.43 -3.47
C ASP A 138 7.73 -5.13 -4.26
N GLU A 139 7.04 -4.07 -3.87
CA GLU A 139 7.15 -2.73 -4.47
C GLU A 139 7.21 -1.69 -3.36
N ILE A 140 8.07 -0.67 -3.54
CA ILE A 140 8.24 0.43 -2.59
C ILE A 140 8.33 1.74 -3.36
N TYR A 141 7.54 2.71 -2.91
CA TYR A 141 7.47 4.06 -3.47
C TYR A 141 7.72 5.08 -2.36
N GLU A 142 8.65 6.00 -2.59
CA GLU A 142 9.06 7.01 -1.61
C GLU A 142 8.15 8.24 -1.58
N GLY A 143 7.15 8.28 -2.43
CA GLY A 143 6.21 9.39 -2.52
C GLY A 143 4.88 8.99 -3.10
N ALA A 144 3.99 9.97 -3.25
CA ALA A 144 2.65 9.77 -3.76
C ALA A 144 2.63 9.13 -5.16
N LEU A 145 1.71 8.22 -5.38
CA LEU A 145 1.48 7.57 -6.66
C LEU A 145 0.23 8.11 -7.33
N ILE A 146 0.36 8.52 -8.58
CA ILE A 146 -0.78 8.77 -9.46
C ILE A 146 -1.17 7.45 -10.10
N VAL A 147 -2.34 6.93 -9.69
CA VAL A 147 -2.87 5.66 -10.17
C VAL A 147 -4.03 5.92 -11.14
N GLY A 148 -3.70 6.12 -12.41
CA GLY A 148 -4.68 6.54 -13.41
C GLY A 148 -4.98 8.05 -13.37
N GLU A 149 -6.04 8.47 -14.08
CA GLU A 149 -6.30 9.90 -14.31
C GLU A 149 -6.86 10.65 -13.11
N LYS A 150 -7.47 9.94 -12.15
CA LYS A 150 -8.27 10.56 -11.08
C LYS A 150 -7.90 10.14 -9.68
N LEU A 151 -6.91 9.28 -9.52
CA LEU A 151 -6.61 8.67 -8.24
C LEU A 151 -5.16 8.86 -7.85
N ILE A 152 -4.97 9.29 -6.62
CA ILE A 152 -3.66 9.42 -5.98
C ILE A 152 -3.67 8.57 -4.72
N LEU A 153 -2.63 7.78 -4.54
CA LEU A 153 -2.31 7.09 -3.29
C LEU A 153 -1.12 7.80 -2.65
N SER A 154 -1.22 8.15 -1.39
CA SER A 154 -0.15 8.83 -0.66
C SER A 154 -0.22 8.48 0.83
N HIS A 155 0.86 8.68 1.56
CA HIS A 155 0.79 8.65 3.01
C HIS A 155 0.10 9.91 3.53
N GLU A 156 0.66 11.08 3.30
CA GLU A 156 0.05 12.34 3.68
C GLU A 156 -1.10 12.73 2.73
N PRO A 157 -2.13 13.45 3.22
CA PRO A 157 -3.21 13.93 2.38
C PRO A 157 -2.72 14.97 1.36
N VAL A 158 -3.13 14.81 0.10
CA VAL A 158 -2.76 15.68 -1.02
C VAL A 158 -4.02 16.22 -1.69
N ASP A 159 -4.21 17.53 -1.68
CA ASP A 159 -5.34 18.20 -2.29
C ASP A 159 -5.08 18.55 -3.77
N ILE A 160 -5.69 17.79 -4.68
CA ILE A 160 -5.65 18.06 -6.12
C ILE A 160 -7.09 18.13 -6.64
N PRO A 161 -7.52 19.25 -7.23
CA PRO A 161 -8.93 19.47 -7.59
C PRO A 161 -9.54 18.43 -8.54
N TRP A 162 -8.72 17.77 -9.37
CA TRP A 162 -9.15 16.79 -10.37
C TRP A 162 -8.79 15.35 -10.00
N ALA A 163 -8.47 15.08 -8.75
CA ALA A 163 -8.14 13.76 -8.28
C ALA A 163 -8.85 13.41 -6.98
N PHE A 164 -9.04 12.12 -6.75
CA PHE A 164 -9.40 11.55 -5.47
C PHE A 164 -8.13 11.07 -4.78
N ASN A 165 -7.96 11.40 -3.53
CA ASN A 165 -6.81 10.97 -2.75
C ASN A 165 -7.21 9.90 -1.72
N ILE A 166 -6.54 8.76 -1.75
CA ILE A 166 -6.56 7.78 -0.66
C ILE A 166 -5.25 7.95 0.11
N HIS A 167 -5.36 8.21 1.40
CA HIS A 167 -4.22 8.56 2.24
C HIS A 167 -4.34 7.98 3.65
N GLY A 168 -3.26 8.07 4.42
CA GLY A 168 -3.19 7.81 5.84
C GLY A 168 -2.88 9.06 6.65
N HIS A 169 -1.91 8.96 7.56
CA HIS A 169 -1.30 10.02 8.34
C HIS A 169 -2.23 10.74 9.34
N ASP A 170 -3.45 11.04 8.98
CA ASP A 170 -4.40 11.76 9.84
C ASP A 170 -5.15 10.80 10.75
N HIS A 171 -4.61 10.54 11.93
CA HIS A 171 -5.23 9.69 12.95
C HIS A 171 -6.53 10.28 13.52
N ALA A 172 -6.74 11.60 13.39
CA ALA A 172 -7.95 12.28 13.86
C ALA A 172 -9.16 12.07 12.93
N GLY A 173 -8.91 11.64 11.68
CA GLY A 173 -9.97 11.34 10.73
C GLY A 173 -10.71 12.55 10.21
N ALA A 174 -10.05 13.68 10.00
CA ALA A 174 -10.67 14.88 9.44
C ALA A 174 -11.31 14.61 8.08
N LYS A 175 -12.59 14.93 7.92
CA LYS A 175 -13.30 14.75 6.66
C LYS A 175 -12.85 15.80 5.65
N ARG A 176 -12.42 15.34 4.47
CA ARG A 176 -12.04 16.17 3.33
C ARG A 176 -12.82 15.77 2.08
N ALA A 177 -13.15 16.74 1.23
CA ALA A 177 -13.77 16.44 -0.06
C ALA A 177 -12.77 15.68 -0.95
N ASN A 178 -13.26 14.67 -1.67
CA ASN A 178 -12.45 13.84 -2.58
C ASN A 178 -11.29 13.09 -1.89
N HIS A 179 -11.44 12.80 -0.61
CA HIS A 179 -10.47 12.04 0.17
C HIS A 179 -11.09 10.80 0.80
N LEU A 180 -10.28 9.75 0.94
CA LEU A 180 -10.54 8.59 1.78
C LEU A 180 -9.31 8.40 2.68
N ASN A 181 -9.51 8.65 3.96
CA ASN A 181 -8.49 8.36 4.97
C ASN A 181 -8.58 6.87 5.35
N VAL A 182 -7.49 6.14 5.13
CA VAL A 182 -7.36 4.71 5.45
C VAL A 182 -6.38 4.46 6.60
N CYS A 183 -6.09 5.50 7.39
CA CYS A 183 -5.36 5.36 8.64
C CYS A 183 -6.04 4.31 9.53
N SER A 184 -5.28 3.42 10.12
CA SER A 184 -5.75 2.28 10.92
C SER A 184 -6.76 2.69 11.98
N ASP A 185 -6.48 3.78 12.69
CA ASP A 185 -7.32 4.31 13.77
C ASP A 185 -8.66 4.87 13.26
N VAL A 186 -8.72 5.29 12.00
CA VAL A 186 -9.94 5.84 11.36
C VAL A 186 -10.82 4.74 10.81
N ILE A 187 -10.24 3.68 10.26
CA ILE A 187 -10.99 2.58 9.60
C ILE A 187 -11.29 1.41 10.53
N GLY A 188 -11.02 1.55 11.85
CA GLY A 188 -11.25 0.49 12.83
C GLY A 188 -10.37 -0.74 12.59
N TYR A 189 -9.12 -0.54 12.18
CA TYR A 189 -8.07 -1.55 12.00
C TYR A 189 -8.42 -2.67 11.02
N LYS A 190 -9.32 -2.40 10.08
CA LYS A 190 -9.71 -3.35 9.04
C LYS A 190 -9.40 -2.79 7.66
N PRO A 191 -8.58 -3.45 6.84
CA PRO A 191 -8.22 -2.97 5.51
C PRO A 191 -9.43 -2.66 4.63
N VAL A 192 -9.32 -1.60 3.84
CA VAL A 192 -10.35 -1.19 2.88
C VAL A 192 -10.20 -2.00 1.59
N ASN A 193 -11.32 -2.56 1.11
CA ASN A 193 -11.34 -3.25 -0.17
C ASN A 193 -11.32 -2.24 -1.32
N PHE A 194 -10.17 -2.13 -2.00
CA PHE A 194 -9.96 -1.16 -3.07
C PHE A 194 -10.86 -1.42 -4.29
N ASN A 195 -11.10 -2.68 -4.62
CA ASN A 195 -11.97 -3.03 -5.74
C ASN A 195 -13.42 -2.60 -5.49
N GLN A 196 -13.90 -2.72 -4.24
CA GLN A 196 -15.22 -2.21 -3.85
C GLN A 196 -15.26 -0.68 -3.86
N PHE A 197 -14.21 -0.02 -3.35
CA PHE A 197 -14.08 1.43 -3.40
C PHE A 197 -14.19 1.94 -4.84
N LEU A 198 -13.48 1.34 -5.79
CA LEU A 198 -13.53 1.74 -7.20
C LEU A 198 -14.95 1.59 -7.82
N LYS A 199 -15.70 0.59 -7.37
CA LYS A 199 -17.09 0.34 -7.80
C LYS A 199 -18.10 1.26 -7.12
N SER A 200 -17.75 1.92 -6.02
CA SER A 200 -18.67 2.76 -5.24
C SER A 200 -19.15 4.02 -5.99
N GLY A 201 -18.46 4.42 -7.05
CA GLY A 201 -18.73 5.66 -7.75
C GLY A 201 -18.17 6.91 -7.07
N ALA A 202 -17.37 6.77 -6.00
CA ALA A 202 -16.80 7.91 -5.28
C ALA A 202 -16.04 8.89 -6.20
N MET A 203 -15.35 8.34 -7.21
CA MET A 203 -14.60 9.14 -8.19
C MET A 203 -15.44 9.63 -9.38
N SER A 204 -16.73 9.31 -9.46
CA SER A 204 -17.57 9.61 -10.65
C SER A 204 -17.74 11.10 -10.90
N LYS A 205 -17.76 11.91 -9.84
CA LYS A 205 -17.93 13.36 -9.88
C LYS A 205 -16.65 14.13 -10.20
N ILE A 206 -15.50 13.46 -10.17
CA ILE A 206 -14.22 14.13 -10.41
C ILE A 206 -13.98 14.25 -11.90
N GLN A 207 -13.81 15.48 -12.37
CA GLN A 207 -13.45 15.78 -13.74
C GLN A 207 -11.93 15.74 -13.91
N THR A 208 -11.46 14.98 -14.89
CA THR A 208 -10.01 14.92 -15.18
C THR A 208 -9.51 16.22 -15.78
N ILE A 209 -8.24 16.53 -15.58
CA ILE A 209 -7.58 17.68 -16.21
C ILE A 209 -7.67 17.63 -17.75
N HIS A 210 -7.59 16.43 -18.32
CA HIS A 210 -7.75 16.23 -19.78
C HIS A 210 -9.12 16.71 -20.26
N ARG A 211 -10.19 16.32 -19.57
CA ARG A 211 -11.56 16.74 -19.92
C ARG A 211 -11.75 18.24 -19.76
N GLU A 212 -11.27 18.82 -18.67
CA GLU A 212 -11.32 20.26 -18.44
C GLU A 212 -10.60 21.04 -19.54
N THR A 213 -9.45 20.56 -19.99
CA THR A 213 -8.68 21.17 -21.08
C THR A 213 -9.47 21.17 -22.40
N ILE A 214 -10.15 20.07 -22.73
CA ILE A 214 -10.99 19.97 -23.93
C ILE A 214 -12.17 20.94 -23.85
N ASP A 215 -12.85 20.99 -22.72
CA ASP A 215 -14.01 21.85 -22.51
C ASP A 215 -13.61 23.32 -22.64
N LYS A 216 -12.54 23.76 -22.00
CA LYS A 216 -11.98 25.11 -22.11
C LYS A 216 -11.56 25.47 -23.55
N ALA A 217 -10.95 24.53 -24.28
CA ALA A 217 -10.58 24.74 -25.69
C ALA A 217 -11.81 24.89 -26.58
N THR A 218 -12.87 24.11 -26.32
CA THR A 218 -14.15 24.20 -27.05
C THR A 218 -14.83 25.54 -26.80
N GLU A 219 -14.87 26.00 -25.54
CA GLU A 219 -15.46 27.33 -25.21
C GLU A 219 -14.69 28.47 -25.87
N ARG A 220 -13.35 28.42 -25.90
CA ARG A 220 -12.54 29.42 -26.62
C ARG A 220 -12.88 29.48 -28.12
N LYS A 221 -13.07 28.31 -28.76
CA LYS A 221 -13.47 28.25 -30.18
C LYS A 221 -14.84 28.85 -30.41
N LYS A 222 -15.84 28.55 -29.56
CA LYS A 222 -17.21 29.14 -29.65
C LYS A 222 -17.16 30.67 -29.53
N LYS A 223 -16.41 31.21 -28.55
CA LYS A 223 -16.25 32.66 -28.34
C LYS A 223 -15.58 33.35 -29.54
N ARG A 224 -14.62 32.70 -30.20
CA ARG A 224 -13.95 33.23 -31.40
C ARG A 224 -14.85 33.16 -32.65
N GLY A 225 -15.61 32.07 -32.80
CA GLY A 225 -16.58 31.92 -33.91
C GLY A 225 -17.74 32.93 -33.86
N GLY A 226 -18.25 33.22 -32.66
CA GLY A 226 -19.31 34.22 -32.48
C GLY A 226 -18.90 35.68 -32.79
N LYS A 227 -17.60 35.99 -32.76
CA LYS A 227 -17.08 37.31 -33.13
C LYS A 227 -16.91 37.53 -34.65
N LYS A 228 -16.99 36.47 -35.46
CA LYS A 228 -16.85 36.57 -36.95
C LYS A 228 -18.17 36.78 -37.69
N LEU A 229 -19.32 36.70 -37.03
CA LEU A 229 -20.65 36.88 -37.65
C LEU A 229 -21.26 38.27 -37.39
N GLY A 230 -20.48 39.20 -36.85
CA GLY A 230 -20.88 40.58 -36.57
C GLY A 230 -19.98 41.62 -37.25
N LYS A 231 -19.74 41.47 -38.58
CA LYS A 231 -19.19 42.52 -39.41
C LYS A 231 -19.96 42.58 -40.69
#